data_93ee4e582a4dad7a3e56af66d134d255
#
_entry.id   93ee4e582a4dad7a3e56af66d134d255
#
_cell.length_a   1.000
_cell.length_b   1.000
_cell.length_c   1.000
_cell.angle_alpha   90.00
_cell.angle_beta   90.00
_cell.angle_gamma   90.00
#
_symmetry.space_group_name_H-M   'P 1'
#
loop_
_entity.id
_entity.type
_entity.pdbx_description
1 polymer ?
#
loop_
_entity_poly.entity_id
_entity_poly.type
_entity_poly.pdbx_seq_one_letter_code
_entity_poly.pdbx_strand_id
1 'polypeptide(L)'
;MRFFSRKYIFSYLYKLLCKKQIAASYSLSWEQRKVREVTDRYDNLRIPVAASLRVAGTTPYYGANGIQDYVEGYTHDGEFILVAEDGANDLKNYPVKCVKGRIWVNNHAHVLQGKYACADNQFLAYAISQADIESLLVGGGRAKLNAETLMDIELLLPSKDEQIQIGHYIARLDNLITLHQRKWKRINFAVHTD
;
A
#
# COMPACT_ATOMS: atom_id res chain seq x y z
N MET A 1 18.27 10.38 17.04
CA MET A 1 18.55 9.81 15.70
C MET A 1 17.22 9.76 14.93
N ARG A 2 17.04 10.57 13.85
CA ARG A 2 15.80 10.57 13.07
C ARG A 2 15.79 9.29 12.23
N PHE A 3 14.92 8.36 12.55
CA PHE A 3 14.67 7.19 11.69
C PHE A 3 14.05 7.69 10.38
N PHE A 4 14.73 7.45 9.27
CA PHE A 4 14.15 7.70 7.95
C PHE A 4 12.89 6.85 7.81
N SER A 5 11.76 7.50 7.57
CA SER A 5 10.50 6.81 7.29
C SER A 5 10.65 6.01 5.99
N ARG A 6 10.03 4.83 5.92
CA ARG A 6 9.98 3.96 4.73
C ARG A 6 9.64 4.74 3.46
N LYS A 7 8.68 5.66 3.57
CA LYS A 7 8.25 6.56 2.49
C LYS A 7 9.40 7.41 1.94
N TYR A 8 10.32 7.90 2.78
CA TYR A 8 11.44 8.72 2.31
C TYR A 8 12.44 7.93 1.47
N ILE A 9 12.75 6.69 1.86
CA ILE A 9 13.70 5.84 1.10
C ILE A 9 13.10 5.50 -0.25
N PHE A 10 11.83 5.10 -0.30
CA PHE A 10 11.15 4.81 -1.55
C PHE A 10 10.95 6.06 -2.40
N SER A 11 10.48 7.16 -1.83
CA SER A 11 10.32 8.43 -2.54
C SER A 11 11.64 8.89 -3.17
N TYR A 12 12.75 8.73 -2.46
CA TYR A 12 14.07 9.05 -2.99
C TYR A 12 14.47 8.13 -4.15
N LEU A 13 14.32 6.82 -3.97
CA LEU A 13 14.62 5.82 -5.01
C LEU A 13 13.72 5.98 -6.23
N TYR A 14 12.41 6.14 -6.03
CA TYR A 14 11.44 6.33 -7.10
C TYR A 14 11.74 7.62 -7.89
N LYS A 15 11.96 8.74 -7.19
CA LYS A 15 12.36 10.01 -7.82
C LYS A 15 13.71 9.94 -8.50
N LEU A 16 14.67 9.18 -7.96
CA LEU A 16 15.97 8.98 -8.57
C LEU A 16 15.87 8.17 -9.85
N LEU A 17 15.06 7.11 -9.85
CA LEU A 17 14.78 6.27 -11.02
C LEU A 17 14.04 7.09 -12.10
N CYS A 18 13.00 7.83 -11.74
CA CYS A 18 12.31 8.74 -12.66
C CYS A 18 13.26 9.81 -13.25
N LYS A 19 14.16 10.41 -12.44
CA LYS A 19 15.12 11.41 -12.92
C LYS A 19 16.21 10.84 -13.83
N LYS A 20 16.69 9.62 -13.56
CA LYS A 20 17.70 8.96 -14.42
C LYS A 20 17.17 8.71 -15.83
N GLN A 21 15.87 8.49 -15.98
CA GLN A 21 15.26 8.28 -17.30
C GLN A 21 15.16 9.54 -18.15
N ILE A 22 15.01 10.71 -17.54
CA ILE A 22 15.03 12.00 -18.27
C ILE A 22 16.43 12.28 -18.82
N ALA A 23 17.49 11.68 -18.23
CA ALA A 23 18.89 11.91 -18.59
C ALA A 23 19.52 10.83 -19.47
N ALA A 24 18.89 9.67 -19.65
CA ALA A 24 19.44 8.55 -20.41
C ALA A 24 18.71 8.37 -21.74
N SER A 25 19.40 8.63 -22.85
CA SER A 25 18.96 8.39 -24.22
C SER A 25 18.87 6.90 -24.62
N TYR A 26 18.64 6.00 -23.68
CA TYR A 26 18.41 4.57 -23.90
C TYR A 26 17.09 4.15 -23.28
N SER A 27 16.13 3.89 -24.11
CA SER A 27 14.82 3.23 -24.12
C SER A 27 14.43 2.35 -22.89
N LEU A 28 14.26 2.95 -21.74
CA LEU A 28 13.41 2.43 -20.68
C LEU A 28 12.36 3.52 -20.41
N SER A 29 11.36 3.61 -21.27
CA SER A 29 10.32 4.62 -21.15
C SER A 29 9.33 4.21 -20.07
N TRP A 30 9.37 4.89 -18.94
CA TRP A 30 8.28 4.82 -17.99
C TRP A 30 7.08 5.55 -18.58
N GLU A 31 5.93 4.88 -18.58
CA GLU A 31 4.70 5.41 -19.13
C GLU A 31 3.83 5.99 -18.03
N GLN A 32 3.22 7.13 -18.29
CA GLN A 32 2.20 7.70 -17.42
C GLN A 32 0.88 6.95 -17.66
N ARG A 33 0.35 6.32 -16.62
CA ARG A 33 -0.86 5.52 -16.68
C ARG A 33 -1.74 5.83 -15.47
N LYS A 34 -3.05 5.87 -15.66
CA LYS A 34 -4.00 5.96 -14.56
C LYS A 34 -4.14 4.63 -13.84
N VAL A 35 -4.44 4.67 -12.54
CA VAL A 35 -4.70 3.47 -11.73
C VAL A 35 -5.76 2.58 -12.41
N ARG A 36 -6.85 3.15 -12.94
CA ARG A 36 -7.91 2.40 -13.65
C ARG A 36 -7.45 1.63 -14.88
N GLU A 37 -6.38 2.06 -15.51
CA GLU A 37 -5.87 1.40 -16.71
C GLU A 37 -5.10 0.12 -16.38
N VAL A 38 -4.51 0.07 -15.20
CA VAL A 38 -3.58 -0.98 -14.77
C VAL A 38 -4.07 -1.82 -13.61
N THR A 39 -5.25 -1.51 -13.04
CA THR A 39 -5.87 -2.29 -11.96
C THR A 39 -7.34 -2.60 -12.22
N ASP A 40 -7.82 -3.65 -11.56
CA ASP A 40 -9.23 -3.94 -11.35
C ASP A 40 -9.60 -3.65 -9.89
N ARG A 41 -10.85 -3.24 -9.64
CA ARG A 41 -11.36 -2.89 -8.31
C ARG A 41 -12.34 -3.94 -7.82
N TYR A 42 -12.12 -4.42 -6.59
CA TYR A 42 -12.91 -5.47 -5.94
C TYR A 42 -13.68 -4.99 -4.70
N ASP A 43 -14.00 -3.70 -4.63
CA ASP A 43 -14.76 -3.09 -3.54
C ASP A 43 -16.15 -3.70 -3.32
N ASN A 44 -16.74 -4.29 -4.36
CA ASN A 44 -18.03 -4.96 -4.34
C ASN A 44 -18.06 -6.23 -3.49
N LEU A 45 -16.90 -6.81 -3.17
CA LEU A 45 -16.79 -8.01 -2.33
C LEU A 45 -16.60 -7.67 -0.84
N ARG A 46 -16.44 -6.41 -0.48
CA ARG A 46 -16.24 -5.97 0.91
C ARG A 46 -17.49 -6.19 1.75
N ILE A 47 -17.30 -6.68 2.97
CA ILE A 47 -18.39 -6.92 3.92
C ILE A 47 -18.01 -6.33 5.29
N PRO A 48 -18.62 -5.20 5.71
CA PRO A 48 -18.42 -4.68 7.04
C PRO A 48 -19.17 -5.55 8.07
N VAL A 49 -18.45 -5.94 9.14
CA VAL A 49 -19.01 -6.69 10.26
C VAL A 49 -18.69 -5.97 11.56
N ALA A 50 -19.72 -5.70 12.37
CA ALA A 50 -19.54 -5.10 13.68
C ALA A 50 -18.66 -6.00 14.57
N ALA A 51 -17.83 -5.41 15.44
CA ALA A 51 -16.89 -6.16 16.25
C ALA A 51 -17.56 -7.28 17.11
N SER A 52 -18.75 -6.99 17.64
CA SER A 52 -19.56 -7.94 18.44
C SER A 52 -20.14 -9.12 17.65
N LEU A 53 -20.15 -9.04 16.30
CA LEU A 53 -20.70 -10.07 15.42
C LEU A 53 -19.60 -10.86 14.69
N ARG A 54 -18.33 -10.52 14.90
CA ARG A 54 -17.21 -11.24 14.28
C ARG A 54 -17.01 -12.59 14.97
N VAL A 55 -16.95 -13.64 14.18
CA VAL A 55 -16.58 -14.97 14.65
C VAL A 55 -15.05 -15.05 14.61
N ALA A 56 -14.42 -15.38 15.73
CA ALA A 56 -12.96 -15.48 15.83
C ALA A 56 -12.42 -16.59 14.92
N GLY A 57 -11.31 -16.31 14.23
CA GLY A 57 -10.69 -17.23 13.27
C GLY A 57 -9.24 -16.85 12.98
N THR A 58 -8.76 -17.24 11.79
CA THR A 58 -7.36 -17.03 11.38
C THR A 58 -7.19 -16.04 10.22
N THR A 59 -8.29 -15.61 9.59
CA THR A 59 -8.26 -14.69 8.46
C THR A 59 -8.13 -13.25 8.95
N PRO A 60 -7.13 -12.49 8.54
CA PRO A 60 -6.97 -11.11 8.95
C PRO A 60 -8.12 -10.24 8.42
N TYR A 61 -8.77 -9.49 9.33
CA TYR A 61 -9.84 -8.53 9.04
C TYR A 61 -9.25 -7.12 8.90
N TYR A 62 -9.31 -6.58 7.69
CA TYR A 62 -8.72 -5.29 7.36
C TYR A 62 -9.72 -4.15 7.38
N GLY A 63 -9.29 -3.03 7.96
CA GLY A 63 -9.89 -1.71 7.80
C GLY A 63 -8.89 -0.71 7.20
N ALA A 64 -9.19 0.59 7.28
CA ALA A 64 -8.37 1.67 6.72
C ALA A 64 -6.89 1.61 7.13
N ASN A 65 -6.62 1.30 8.39
CA ASN A 65 -5.27 1.39 8.97
C ASN A 65 -4.56 0.02 9.12
N GLY A 66 -5.10 -1.03 8.50
CA GLY A 66 -4.54 -2.39 8.56
C GLY A 66 -5.44 -3.38 9.29
N ILE A 67 -4.83 -4.42 9.88
CA ILE A 67 -5.55 -5.49 10.56
C ILE A 67 -6.18 -4.96 11.84
N GLN A 68 -7.49 -5.18 11.97
CA GLN A 68 -8.29 -4.84 13.15
C GLN A 68 -8.59 -6.07 14.01
N ASP A 69 -8.67 -7.26 13.38
CA ASP A 69 -9.11 -8.48 14.01
C ASP A 69 -8.68 -9.71 13.19
N TYR A 70 -8.96 -10.92 13.70
CA TYR A 70 -8.84 -12.17 12.96
C TYR A 70 -10.17 -12.91 13.03
N VAL A 71 -10.74 -13.26 11.86
CA VAL A 71 -12.11 -13.80 11.73
C VAL A 71 -12.15 -15.12 11.00
N GLU A 72 -13.27 -15.83 11.13
CA GLU A 72 -13.61 -16.99 10.30
C GLU A 72 -14.12 -16.56 8.92
N GLY A 73 -13.82 -17.35 7.87
CA GLY A 73 -14.18 -17.03 6.50
C GLY A 73 -13.26 -15.98 5.85
N TYR A 74 -13.61 -15.50 4.67
CA TYR A 74 -12.88 -14.47 3.93
C TYR A 74 -13.78 -13.79 2.90
N THR A 75 -13.41 -12.58 2.49
CA THR A 75 -14.08 -11.87 1.38
C THR A 75 -13.26 -11.92 0.09
N HIS A 76 -11.94 -12.02 0.20
CA HIS A 76 -11.01 -12.03 -0.93
C HIS A 76 -9.95 -13.12 -0.73
N ASP A 77 -9.57 -13.80 -1.83
CA ASP A 77 -8.47 -14.78 -1.86
C ASP A 77 -7.56 -14.48 -3.06
N GLY A 78 -6.31 -14.12 -2.83
CA GLY A 78 -5.36 -13.68 -3.85
C GLY A 78 -4.34 -12.68 -3.35
N GLU A 79 -3.82 -11.87 -4.25
CA GLU A 79 -2.91 -10.78 -3.93
C GLU A 79 -3.55 -9.45 -4.32
N PHE A 80 -3.70 -8.55 -3.35
CA PHE A 80 -4.45 -7.31 -3.50
C PHE A 80 -3.68 -6.12 -2.93
N ILE A 81 -4.05 -4.93 -3.41
CA ILE A 81 -3.60 -3.64 -2.89
C ILE A 81 -4.76 -3.05 -2.10
N LEU A 82 -4.56 -2.84 -0.81
CA LEU A 82 -5.51 -2.13 0.05
C LEU A 82 -5.09 -0.66 0.14
N VAL A 83 -6.03 0.24 -0.11
CA VAL A 83 -5.86 1.70 0.01
C VAL A 83 -6.94 2.22 0.94
N ALA A 84 -6.58 2.94 1.99
CA ALA A 84 -7.60 3.50 2.90
C ALA A 84 -8.64 4.32 2.12
N GLU A 85 -9.92 4.12 2.43
CA GLU A 85 -11.03 4.91 1.87
C GLU A 85 -11.35 6.09 2.77
N ASP A 86 -11.57 5.84 4.06
CA ASP A 86 -11.84 6.86 5.07
C ASP A 86 -11.19 6.50 6.42
N GLY A 87 -11.03 7.48 7.31
CA GLY A 87 -10.49 7.25 8.65
C GLY A 87 -9.01 6.85 8.67
N ALA A 88 -8.24 7.25 7.65
CA ALA A 88 -6.79 7.12 7.66
C ALA A 88 -6.19 7.90 8.85
N ASN A 89 -5.31 7.27 9.63
CA ASN A 89 -4.69 7.86 10.80
C ASN A 89 -3.41 8.66 10.49
N ASP A 90 -2.86 8.52 9.30
CA ASP A 90 -1.68 9.27 8.83
C ASP A 90 -1.93 9.70 7.37
N LEU A 91 -2.22 11.00 7.18
CA LEU A 91 -2.49 11.55 5.85
C LEU A 91 -1.21 11.74 5.02
N LYS A 92 -0.07 11.96 5.68
CA LYS A 92 1.23 12.10 5.01
C LYS A 92 1.82 10.77 4.57
N ASN A 93 1.63 9.72 5.40
CA ASN A 93 1.98 8.34 5.06
C ASN A 93 0.69 7.54 4.87
N TYR A 94 -0.06 7.92 3.83
CA TYR A 94 -1.38 7.37 3.59
C TYR A 94 -1.35 5.83 3.56
N PRO A 95 -2.31 5.15 4.26
CA PRO A 95 -2.29 3.70 4.37
C PRO A 95 -2.54 3.03 3.01
N VAL A 96 -1.48 2.51 2.42
CA VAL A 96 -1.48 1.67 1.22
C VAL A 96 -0.69 0.41 1.52
N LYS A 97 -1.21 -0.77 1.19
CA LYS A 97 -0.56 -2.03 1.51
C LYS A 97 -0.85 -3.11 0.48
N CYS A 98 0.18 -3.81 0.01
CA CYS A 98 0.03 -5.07 -0.70
C CYS A 98 -0.18 -6.20 0.33
N VAL A 99 -1.16 -7.06 0.11
CA VAL A 99 -1.54 -8.20 0.96
C VAL A 99 -1.75 -9.44 0.12
N LYS A 100 -1.53 -10.64 0.70
CA LYS A 100 -1.62 -11.91 -0.04
C LYS A 100 -2.31 -12.98 0.78
N GLY A 101 -3.07 -13.84 0.12
CA GLY A 101 -3.82 -14.94 0.68
C GLY A 101 -5.26 -14.56 0.99
N ARG A 102 -5.88 -15.30 1.91
CA ARG A 102 -7.27 -15.04 2.33
C ARG A 102 -7.31 -13.86 3.28
N ILE A 103 -8.16 -12.90 2.96
CA ILE A 103 -8.37 -11.68 3.74
C ILE A 103 -9.85 -11.36 3.84
N TRP A 104 -10.25 -10.71 4.90
CA TRP A 104 -11.55 -10.08 5.03
C TRP A 104 -11.36 -8.57 5.00
N VAL A 105 -12.08 -7.86 4.13
CA VAL A 105 -11.96 -6.41 4.00
C VAL A 105 -13.31 -5.75 4.28
N ASN A 106 -13.31 -4.73 5.13
CA ASN A 106 -14.47 -3.91 5.41
C ASN A 106 -14.58 -2.71 4.42
N ASN A 107 -15.58 -1.84 4.62
CA ASN A 107 -15.85 -0.71 3.75
C ASN A 107 -14.95 0.52 3.96
N HIS A 108 -13.88 0.41 4.78
CA HIS A 108 -12.96 1.51 5.05
C HIS A 108 -11.64 1.41 4.26
N ALA A 109 -11.52 0.43 3.37
CA ALA A 109 -10.39 0.29 2.47
C ALA A 109 -10.85 -0.10 1.07
N HIS A 110 -10.34 0.55 0.04
CA HIS A 110 -10.45 0.10 -1.36
C HIS A 110 -9.62 -1.14 -1.58
N VAL A 111 -10.09 -2.03 -2.45
CA VAL A 111 -9.42 -3.26 -2.82
C VAL A 111 -9.13 -3.24 -4.32
N LEU A 112 -7.86 -3.19 -4.67
CA LEU A 112 -7.38 -3.18 -6.05
C LEU A 112 -6.53 -4.44 -6.33
N GLN A 113 -6.50 -4.86 -7.58
CA GLN A 113 -5.59 -5.87 -8.08
C GLN A 113 -4.99 -5.40 -9.40
N GLY A 114 -3.68 -5.48 -9.53
CA GLY A 114 -2.97 -5.17 -10.76
C GLY A 114 -3.37 -6.13 -11.90
N LYS A 115 -3.63 -5.59 -13.08
CA LYS A 115 -3.91 -6.41 -14.27
C LYS A 115 -2.68 -7.23 -14.63
N TYR A 116 -2.85 -8.53 -14.72
CA TYR A 116 -1.75 -9.49 -14.92
C TYR A 116 -0.82 -9.14 -16.08
N ALA A 117 -1.36 -8.62 -17.18
CA ALA A 117 -0.58 -8.32 -18.38
C ALA A 117 0.44 -7.18 -18.20
N CYS A 118 0.19 -6.20 -17.32
CA CYS A 118 0.94 -4.95 -17.30
C CYS A 118 1.36 -4.44 -15.92
N ALA A 119 0.94 -5.11 -14.83
CA ALA A 119 1.13 -4.57 -13.50
C ALA A 119 1.60 -5.62 -12.48
N ASP A 120 2.41 -5.16 -11.51
CA ASP A 120 2.83 -5.88 -10.31
C ASP A 120 2.22 -5.22 -9.08
N ASN A 121 1.52 -6.00 -8.22
CA ASN A 121 0.80 -5.47 -7.06
C ASN A 121 1.71 -4.81 -6.04
N GLN A 122 2.89 -5.40 -5.80
CA GLN A 122 3.84 -4.86 -4.82
C GLN A 122 4.38 -3.51 -5.28
N PHE A 123 4.76 -3.40 -6.55
CA PHE A 123 5.21 -2.14 -7.14
C PHE A 123 4.10 -1.09 -7.13
N LEU A 124 2.87 -1.45 -7.57
CA LEU A 124 1.74 -0.52 -7.60
C LEU A 124 1.39 0.01 -6.20
N ALA A 125 1.43 -0.84 -5.16
CA ALA A 125 1.20 -0.38 -3.80
C ALA A 125 2.21 0.70 -3.38
N TYR A 126 3.48 0.56 -3.74
CA TYR A 126 4.48 1.59 -3.52
C TYR A 126 4.22 2.84 -4.36
N ALA A 127 3.95 2.69 -5.66
CA ALA A 127 3.70 3.82 -6.56
C ALA A 127 2.49 4.66 -6.07
N ILE A 128 1.37 4.02 -5.74
CA ILE A 128 0.17 4.68 -5.18
C ILE A 128 0.52 5.39 -3.86
N SER A 129 1.33 4.78 -2.98
CA SER A 129 1.73 5.40 -1.73
C SER A 129 2.56 6.68 -1.87
N GLN A 130 3.13 6.94 -3.07
CA GLN A 130 3.90 8.14 -3.37
C GLN A 130 3.05 9.28 -3.95
N ALA A 131 1.82 8.99 -4.37
CA ALA A 131 0.91 10.02 -4.84
C ALA A 131 0.58 11.01 -3.69
N ASP A 132 0.29 12.25 -4.04
CA ASP A 132 -0.19 13.26 -3.09
C ASP A 132 -1.69 13.03 -2.79
N ILE A 133 -1.96 11.92 -2.08
CA ILE A 133 -3.33 11.54 -1.74
C ILE A 133 -3.98 12.56 -0.80
N GLU A 134 -3.21 13.20 0.08
CA GLU A 134 -3.71 14.21 1.02
C GLU A 134 -4.47 15.32 0.30
N SER A 135 -3.96 15.81 -0.83
CA SER A 135 -4.59 16.86 -1.64
C SER A 135 -5.87 16.39 -2.36
N LEU A 136 -6.08 15.09 -2.49
CA LEU A 136 -7.21 14.48 -3.20
C LEU A 136 -8.38 14.12 -2.26
N LEU A 137 -8.18 14.23 -0.94
CA LEU A 137 -9.20 13.86 0.04
C LEU A 137 -10.34 14.88 0.07
N VAL A 138 -11.54 14.38 0.27
CA VAL A 138 -12.75 15.20 0.45
C VAL A 138 -13.32 15.02 1.85
N GLY A 139 -14.00 16.06 2.37
CA GLY A 139 -14.60 16.07 3.71
C GLY A 139 -13.70 16.74 4.76
N GLY A 140 -14.34 17.15 5.88
CA GLY A 140 -13.67 17.84 6.99
C GLY A 140 -13.04 16.85 7.97
N GLY A 141 -13.59 16.70 9.18
CA GLY A 141 -13.02 15.91 10.28
C GLY A 141 -12.82 14.40 9.99
N ARG A 142 -13.43 13.85 8.94
CA ARG A 142 -13.18 12.49 8.45
C ARG A 142 -12.92 12.53 6.95
N ALA A 143 -11.66 12.76 6.60
CA ALA A 143 -11.23 12.84 5.23
C ALA A 143 -11.41 11.48 4.50
N LYS A 144 -11.92 11.53 3.26
CA LYS A 144 -12.25 10.36 2.44
C LYS A 144 -11.60 10.45 1.06
N LEU A 145 -10.99 9.35 0.62
CA LEU A 145 -10.55 9.13 -0.75
C LEU A 145 -11.67 8.45 -1.54
N ASN A 146 -12.29 9.16 -2.46
CA ASN A 146 -13.32 8.58 -3.31
C ASN A 146 -12.72 7.59 -4.32
N ALA A 147 -13.48 6.53 -4.63
CA ALA A 147 -13.04 5.48 -5.56
C ALA A 147 -12.64 6.05 -6.94
N GLU A 148 -13.45 6.95 -7.52
CA GLU A 148 -13.14 7.52 -8.83
C GLU A 148 -11.88 8.39 -8.78
N THR A 149 -11.69 9.15 -7.70
CA THR A 149 -10.46 9.93 -7.48
C THR A 149 -9.23 9.03 -7.37
N LEU A 150 -9.32 7.92 -6.61
CA LEU A 150 -8.26 6.91 -6.54
C LEU A 150 -7.94 6.33 -7.92
N MET A 151 -8.99 5.97 -8.69
CA MET A 151 -8.83 5.36 -10.01
C MET A 151 -8.27 6.33 -11.06
N ASP A 152 -8.36 7.65 -10.83
CA ASP A 152 -7.80 8.68 -11.70
C ASP A 152 -6.37 9.11 -11.34
N ILE A 153 -5.80 8.60 -10.24
CA ILE A 153 -4.40 8.89 -9.90
C ILE A 153 -3.48 8.43 -11.03
N GLU A 154 -2.60 9.33 -11.45
CA GLU A 154 -1.58 9.06 -12.47
C GLU A 154 -0.30 8.54 -11.84
N LEU A 155 0.21 7.45 -12.38
CA LEU A 155 1.43 6.78 -11.95
C LEU A 155 2.41 6.71 -13.12
N LEU A 156 3.71 6.83 -12.83
CA LEU A 156 4.77 6.50 -13.78
C LEU A 156 5.15 5.04 -13.60
N LEU A 157 4.99 4.23 -14.66
CA LEU A 157 5.17 2.78 -14.63
C LEU A 157 6.25 2.36 -15.63
N PRO A 158 7.26 1.60 -15.20
CA PRO A 158 8.18 0.90 -16.08
C PRO A 158 7.53 -0.34 -16.69
N SER A 159 8.29 -1.11 -17.48
CA SER A 159 7.87 -2.43 -17.92
C SER A 159 7.50 -3.32 -16.72
N LYS A 160 6.61 -4.30 -16.94
CA LYS A 160 6.18 -5.22 -15.86
C LYS A 160 7.35 -5.94 -15.20
N ASP A 161 8.32 -6.39 -15.97
CA ASP A 161 9.50 -7.10 -15.44
C ASP A 161 10.33 -6.20 -14.53
N GLU A 162 10.45 -4.92 -14.88
CA GLU A 162 11.14 -3.93 -14.05
C GLU A 162 10.31 -3.59 -12.80
N GLN A 163 8.97 -3.52 -12.91
CA GLN A 163 8.09 -3.37 -11.74
C GLN A 163 8.32 -4.48 -10.72
N ILE A 164 8.38 -5.74 -11.17
CA ILE A 164 8.62 -6.91 -10.31
C ILE A 164 9.98 -6.78 -9.60
N GLN A 165 11.04 -6.43 -10.34
CA GLN A 165 12.38 -6.28 -9.76
C GLN A 165 12.42 -5.16 -8.72
N ILE A 166 11.86 -3.99 -9.03
CA ILE A 166 11.80 -2.84 -8.12
C ILE A 166 10.94 -3.18 -6.90
N GLY A 167 9.75 -3.77 -7.09
CA GLY A 167 8.84 -4.15 -6.03
C GLY A 167 9.49 -5.12 -5.03
N HIS A 168 10.14 -6.17 -5.54
CA HIS A 168 10.89 -7.12 -4.71
C HIS A 168 12.04 -6.47 -3.94
N TYR A 169 12.80 -5.60 -4.60
CA TYR A 169 13.92 -4.90 -3.95
C TYR A 169 13.44 -4.03 -2.78
N ILE A 170 12.37 -3.28 -2.99
CA ILE A 170 11.80 -2.41 -1.96
C ILE A 170 11.20 -3.24 -0.82
N ALA A 171 10.48 -4.33 -1.12
CA ALA A 171 9.94 -5.23 -0.10
C ALA A 171 11.05 -5.81 0.79
N ARG A 172 12.20 -6.16 0.22
CA ARG A 172 13.37 -6.61 0.99
C ARG A 172 13.93 -5.51 1.90
N LEU A 173 14.03 -4.28 1.41
CA LEU A 173 14.45 -3.13 2.23
C LEU A 173 13.47 -2.87 3.38
N ASP A 174 12.18 -2.91 3.15
CA ASP A 174 11.16 -2.74 4.19
C ASP A 174 11.25 -3.80 5.29
N ASN A 175 11.51 -5.06 4.90
CA ASN A 175 11.72 -6.14 5.85
C ASN A 175 12.98 -5.89 6.70
N LEU A 176 14.08 -5.50 6.10
CA LEU A 176 15.33 -5.19 6.81
C LEU A 176 15.14 -4.03 7.80
N ILE A 177 14.47 -2.96 7.38
CA ILE A 177 14.16 -1.81 8.24
C ILE A 177 13.30 -2.25 9.41
N THR A 178 12.26 -3.06 9.17
CA THR A 178 11.36 -3.57 10.21
C THR A 178 12.10 -4.42 11.24
N LEU A 179 12.95 -5.34 10.78
CA LEU A 179 13.77 -6.20 11.65
C LEU A 179 14.73 -5.36 12.50
N HIS A 180 15.37 -4.36 11.90
CA HIS A 180 16.27 -3.46 12.61
C HIS A 180 15.55 -2.64 13.68
N GLN A 181 14.38 -2.11 13.38
CA GLN A 181 13.54 -1.37 14.32
C GLN A 181 13.06 -2.24 15.50
N ARG A 182 12.71 -3.52 15.24
CA ARG A 182 12.33 -4.48 16.29
C ARG A 182 13.52 -4.80 17.20
N LYS A 183 14.70 -5.02 16.61
CA LYS A 183 15.94 -5.27 17.38
C LYS A 183 16.27 -4.07 18.27
N TRP A 184 16.20 -2.87 17.72
CA TRP A 184 16.47 -1.64 18.46
C TRP A 184 15.51 -1.42 19.64
N LYS A 185 14.21 -1.67 19.44
CA LYS A 185 13.22 -1.58 20.53
C LYS A 185 13.51 -2.57 21.66
N ARG A 186 13.91 -3.81 21.33
CA ARG A 186 14.28 -4.83 22.34
C ARG A 186 15.51 -4.41 23.15
N ILE A 187 16.54 -3.87 22.49
CA ILE A 187 17.76 -3.41 23.17
C ILE A 187 17.44 -2.25 24.13
N ASN A 188 16.69 -1.26 23.68
CA ASN A 188 16.33 -0.11 24.52
C ASN A 188 15.42 -0.51 25.69
N PHE A 189 14.53 -1.48 25.52
CA PHE A 189 13.71 -2.00 26.61
C PHE A 189 14.58 -2.70 27.66
N ALA A 190 15.54 -3.51 27.28
CA ALA A 190 16.45 -4.21 28.20
C ALA A 190 17.35 -3.23 29.00
N VAL A 191 17.78 -2.12 28.40
CA VAL A 191 18.65 -1.12 29.05
C VAL A 191 17.89 -0.26 30.08
N HIS A 192 16.56 -0.19 30.05
CA HIS A 192 15.74 0.63 30.96
C HIS A 192 15.01 -0.19 32.02
N THR A 193 15.24 -1.51 32.09
CA THR A 193 14.66 -2.42 33.09
C THR A 193 15.68 -2.92 34.14
N ASP A 194 16.93 -2.48 34.07
CA ASP A 194 17.99 -2.61 35.06
C ASP A 194 18.18 -1.27 35.82
#